data_ef0f14e110b96e276dd426d86bc32504
#
_entry.id   ef0f14e110b96e276dd426d86bc32504
#
_cell.length_a   1.000
_cell.length_b   1.000
_cell.length_c   1.000
_cell.angle_alpha   90.00
_cell.angle_beta   90.00
_cell.angle_gamma   90.00
#
_symmetry.space_group_name_H-M   'P 1'
#
loop_
_entity.id
_entity.type
_entity.pdbx_description
1 polymer ?
#
loop_
_entity_poly.entity_id
_entity_poly.type
_entity_poly.pdbx_seq_one_letter_code
_entity_poly.pdbx_strand_id
1 'polypeptide(L)'
;MMPAMNERFEVQRTIPADAAAIFAVVCDPRGHVAIDASGMLQSFSGEPAGAVGDSFVIHMDRESLGDLPMGKYDATVTITGYEQDRFITWEVSGEGFPSIGHYYGYRLEPIADGTVVTSIYDWSRVDEKWKATGAWPIIPESVLKATLGVLERTVCAAP
;
A
#
# COMPACT_ATOMS: atom_id res chain seq x y z
N MET A 1 -15.51 -28.94 8.55
CA MET A 1 -15.68 -27.55 8.09
C MET A 1 -14.30 -26.91 7.93
N MET A 2 -13.97 -26.44 6.74
CA MET A 2 -12.71 -25.76 6.54
C MET A 2 -12.80 -24.34 7.09
N PRO A 3 -11.76 -23.85 7.80
CA PRO A 3 -11.76 -22.46 8.22
C PRO A 3 -11.78 -21.55 6.98
N ALA A 4 -12.48 -20.43 7.07
CA ALA A 4 -12.46 -19.43 6.02
C ALA A 4 -11.01 -18.96 5.82
N MET A 5 -10.56 -18.93 4.55
CA MET A 5 -9.25 -18.42 4.24
C MET A 5 -9.19 -16.94 4.61
N ASN A 6 -8.17 -16.54 5.34
CA ASN A 6 -8.00 -15.14 5.68
C ASN A 6 -7.62 -14.36 4.40
N GLU A 7 -8.50 -13.44 4.01
CA GLU A 7 -8.34 -12.62 2.81
C GLU A 7 -7.85 -11.21 3.16
N ARG A 8 -7.02 -11.14 4.18
CA ARG A 8 -6.46 -9.88 4.68
C ARG A 8 -5.08 -10.15 5.28
N PHE A 9 -4.14 -9.29 4.92
CA PHE A 9 -2.83 -9.23 5.59
C PHE A 9 -2.79 -8.01 6.49
N GLU A 10 -2.26 -8.19 7.69
CA GLU A 10 -1.88 -7.10 8.59
C GLU A 10 -0.49 -7.42 9.11
N VAL A 11 0.48 -6.61 8.75
CA VAL A 11 1.86 -6.77 9.22
C VAL A 11 2.29 -5.52 9.96
N GLN A 12 3.00 -5.68 11.06
CA GLN A 12 3.37 -4.57 11.94
C GLN A 12 4.88 -4.43 12.06
N ARG A 13 5.29 -3.18 12.26
CA ARG A 13 6.67 -2.86 12.62
C ARG A 13 6.65 -1.64 13.52
N THR A 14 7.41 -1.70 14.60
CA THR A 14 7.65 -0.52 15.45
C THR A 14 8.79 0.28 14.85
N ILE A 15 8.52 1.54 14.53
CA ILE A 15 9.50 2.44 13.91
C ILE A 15 9.81 3.56 14.89
N PRO A 16 11.11 3.83 15.18
CA PRO A 16 11.51 4.88 16.11
C PRO A 16 11.46 6.27 15.46
N ALA A 17 10.27 6.68 15.06
CA ALA A 17 10.01 7.98 14.43
C ALA A 17 8.60 8.43 14.77
N ASP A 18 8.35 9.73 14.68
CA ASP A 18 7.04 10.30 14.95
C ASP A 18 6.00 9.87 13.89
N ALA A 19 4.76 9.69 14.31
CA ALA A 19 3.67 9.35 13.42
C ALA A 19 3.52 10.36 12.28
N ALA A 20 3.70 11.66 12.56
CA ALA A 20 3.61 12.69 11.53
C ALA A 20 4.66 12.51 10.43
N ALA A 21 5.90 12.17 10.79
CA ALA A 21 6.97 11.95 9.82
C ALA A 21 6.69 10.73 8.94
N ILE A 22 6.19 9.66 9.54
CA ILE A 22 5.83 8.43 8.83
C ILE A 22 4.63 8.70 7.92
N PHE A 23 3.62 9.38 8.44
CA PHE A 23 2.39 9.65 7.69
C PHE A 23 2.66 10.51 6.45
N ALA A 24 3.56 11.47 6.57
CA ALA A 24 3.96 12.31 5.43
C ALA A 24 4.51 11.46 4.26
N VAL A 25 5.20 10.37 4.55
CA VAL A 25 5.73 9.46 3.51
C VAL A 25 4.60 8.64 2.89
N VAL A 26 3.73 8.05 3.71
CA VAL A 26 2.69 7.13 3.21
C VAL A 26 1.51 7.84 2.54
N CYS A 27 1.38 9.15 2.70
CA CYS A 27 0.38 9.97 1.98
C CYS A 27 0.89 10.55 0.67
N ASP A 28 2.19 10.50 0.44
CA ASP A 28 2.86 11.13 -0.69
C ASP A 28 3.15 10.07 -1.76
N PRO A 29 2.74 10.29 -3.02
CA PRO A 29 3.07 9.35 -4.10
C PRO A 29 4.57 9.16 -4.26
N ARG A 30 5.38 10.19 -3.98
CA ARG A 30 6.85 10.08 -3.95
C ARG A 30 7.28 9.08 -2.88
N GLY A 31 6.61 9.11 -1.73
CA GLY A 31 6.87 8.18 -0.63
C GLY A 31 6.53 6.74 -1.02
N HIS A 32 5.40 6.53 -1.69
CA HIS A 32 5.00 5.20 -2.16
C HIS A 32 6.08 4.60 -3.05
N VAL A 33 6.63 5.37 -3.99
CA VAL A 33 7.71 4.90 -4.86
C VAL A 33 8.99 4.63 -4.05
N ALA A 34 9.32 5.53 -3.12
CA ALA A 34 10.56 5.44 -2.34
C ALA A 34 10.62 4.20 -1.45
N ILE A 35 9.47 3.79 -0.88
CA ILE A 35 9.44 2.66 0.06
C ILE A 35 9.06 1.33 -0.59
N ASP A 36 8.70 1.33 -1.87
CA ASP A 36 8.27 0.12 -2.55
C ASP A 36 9.33 -0.98 -2.56
N ALA A 37 9.00 -2.12 -1.98
CA ALA A 37 9.87 -3.29 -1.94
C ALA A 37 9.55 -4.28 -3.06
N SER A 38 8.51 -4.04 -3.87
CA SER A 38 8.15 -4.93 -4.97
C SER A 38 8.95 -4.67 -6.25
N GLY A 39 9.44 -3.45 -6.41
CA GLY A 39 10.09 -3.01 -7.64
C GLY A 39 9.12 -2.58 -8.73
N MET A 40 7.80 -2.67 -8.51
CA MET A 40 6.80 -2.31 -9.50
C MET A 40 6.63 -0.80 -9.68
N LEU A 41 6.77 -0.02 -8.62
CA LEU A 41 6.48 1.40 -8.61
C LEU A 41 7.69 2.17 -9.16
N GLN A 42 7.56 2.74 -10.35
CA GLN A 42 8.67 3.38 -11.05
C GLN A 42 8.71 4.90 -10.85
N SER A 43 7.57 5.56 -10.97
CA SER A 43 7.44 7.02 -10.85
C SER A 43 5.99 7.38 -10.54
N PHE A 44 5.69 8.66 -10.43
CA PHE A 44 4.36 9.11 -10.03
C PHE A 44 3.99 10.42 -10.71
N SER A 45 2.67 10.73 -10.65
CA SER A 45 2.11 12.03 -11.03
C SER A 45 1.07 12.41 -9.99
N GLY A 46 1.13 13.64 -9.49
CA GLY A 46 0.18 14.15 -8.50
C GLY A 46 0.83 14.61 -7.22
N GLU A 47 0.01 15.02 -6.28
CA GLU A 47 0.41 15.64 -5.01
C GLU A 47 0.07 14.73 -3.83
N PRO A 48 0.68 14.96 -2.65
CA PRO A 48 0.32 14.23 -1.44
C PRO A 48 -1.18 14.32 -1.15
N ALA A 49 -1.74 13.20 -0.67
CA ALA A 49 -3.14 13.14 -0.30
C ALA A 49 -3.37 13.82 1.06
N GLY A 50 -4.50 14.49 1.20
CA GLY A 50 -4.90 15.17 2.42
C GLY A 50 -6.35 14.91 2.84
N ALA A 51 -7.10 14.10 2.08
CA ALA A 51 -8.50 13.79 2.38
C ALA A 51 -9.00 12.60 1.58
N VAL A 52 -10.11 12.02 2.04
CA VAL A 52 -10.84 11.02 1.26
C VAL A 52 -11.26 11.62 -0.07
N GLY A 53 -11.08 10.86 -1.14
CA GLY A 53 -11.39 11.28 -2.50
C GLY A 53 -10.20 11.84 -3.27
N ASP A 54 -9.12 12.21 -2.58
CA ASP A 54 -7.88 12.62 -3.26
C ASP A 54 -7.30 11.43 -4.03
N SER A 55 -6.62 11.72 -5.12
CA SER A 55 -6.00 10.68 -5.94
C SER A 55 -4.67 11.14 -6.52
N PHE A 56 -3.85 10.16 -6.85
CA PHE A 56 -2.62 10.37 -7.61
C PHE A 56 -2.36 9.13 -8.47
N VAL A 57 -1.42 9.24 -9.39
CA VAL A 57 -1.10 8.15 -10.32
C VAL A 57 0.29 7.61 -10.02
N ILE A 58 0.41 6.29 -10.00
CA ILE A 58 1.70 5.60 -9.93
C ILE A 58 1.94 4.92 -11.28
N HIS A 59 3.09 5.19 -11.86
CA HIS A 59 3.52 4.54 -13.10
C HIS A 59 4.22 3.24 -12.73
N MET A 60 3.65 2.13 -13.12
CA MET A 60 4.05 0.80 -12.66
C MET A 60 4.63 -0.05 -13.76
N ASP A 61 5.47 -1.00 -13.37
CA ASP A 61 5.94 -2.08 -14.21
C ASP A 61 5.97 -3.38 -13.40
N ARG A 62 5.06 -4.29 -13.70
CA ARG A 62 4.93 -5.53 -12.94
C ARG A 62 5.89 -6.62 -13.41
N GLU A 63 6.63 -6.39 -14.47
CA GLU A 63 7.59 -7.37 -14.98
C GLU A 63 8.61 -7.78 -13.92
N SER A 64 8.97 -6.87 -13.02
CA SER A 64 9.93 -7.13 -11.93
C SER A 64 9.49 -8.24 -10.97
N LEU A 65 8.19 -8.50 -10.83
CA LEU A 65 7.69 -9.60 -10.00
C LEU A 65 7.71 -10.94 -10.72
N GLY A 66 7.67 -10.93 -12.06
CA GLY A 66 7.75 -12.16 -12.88
C GLY A 66 6.55 -13.07 -12.72
N ASP A 67 5.38 -12.56 -12.30
CA ASP A 67 4.20 -13.38 -12.01
C ASP A 67 3.03 -13.17 -12.97
N LEU A 68 2.66 -11.93 -13.27
CA LEU A 68 1.55 -11.62 -14.16
C LEU A 68 2.03 -10.81 -15.37
N PRO A 69 1.50 -11.09 -16.58
CA PRO A 69 1.96 -10.43 -17.79
C PRO A 69 1.31 -9.06 -17.99
N MET A 70 1.43 -8.17 -17.02
CA MET A 70 0.83 -6.85 -17.08
C MET A 70 1.76 -5.79 -17.69
N GLY A 71 3.07 -6.00 -17.63
CA GLY A 71 4.04 -5.04 -18.15
C GLY A 71 3.92 -3.67 -17.49
N LYS A 72 4.02 -2.63 -18.30
CA LYS A 72 3.91 -1.23 -17.85
C LYS A 72 2.47 -0.77 -17.88
N TYR A 73 2.02 -0.12 -16.81
CA TYR A 73 0.67 0.43 -16.72
C TYR A 73 0.62 1.53 -15.67
N ASP A 74 -0.42 2.35 -15.75
CA ASP A 74 -0.67 3.38 -14.75
C ASP A 74 -1.74 2.93 -13.79
N ALA A 75 -1.49 3.11 -12.50
CA ALA A 75 -2.43 2.81 -11.44
C ALA A 75 -2.87 4.11 -10.78
N THR A 76 -4.17 4.38 -10.78
CA THR A 76 -4.74 5.50 -10.04
C THR A 76 -5.02 5.05 -8.62
N VAL A 77 -4.41 5.72 -7.66
CA VAL A 77 -4.62 5.51 -6.23
C VAL A 77 -5.66 6.51 -5.77
N THR A 78 -6.77 6.04 -5.24
CA THR A 78 -7.85 6.88 -4.72
C THR A 78 -8.02 6.63 -3.23
N ILE A 79 -7.95 7.69 -2.45
CA ILE A 79 -8.01 7.59 -0.98
C ILE A 79 -9.44 7.31 -0.55
N THR A 80 -9.63 6.22 0.19
CA THR A 80 -10.93 5.76 0.67
C THR A 80 -11.13 5.97 2.17
N GLY A 81 -10.04 6.10 2.93
CA GLY A 81 -10.06 6.39 4.35
C GLY A 81 -8.91 7.29 4.73
N TYR A 82 -9.13 8.23 5.65
CA TYR A 82 -8.11 9.19 6.01
C TYR A 82 -8.37 9.76 7.41
N GLU A 83 -7.35 9.70 8.25
CA GLU A 83 -7.29 10.40 9.53
C GLU A 83 -5.84 10.82 9.73
N GLN A 84 -5.60 12.12 9.78
CA GLN A 84 -4.25 12.67 9.80
C GLN A 84 -3.39 12.05 10.90
N ASP A 85 -2.19 11.59 10.52
CA ASP A 85 -1.19 10.98 11.38
C ASP A 85 -1.63 9.66 12.04
N ARG A 86 -2.75 9.08 11.62
CA ARG A 86 -3.28 7.86 12.20
C ARG A 86 -3.59 6.77 11.21
N PHE A 87 -4.14 7.15 10.04
CA PHE A 87 -4.74 6.13 9.18
C PHE A 87 -4.93 6.64 7.77
N ILE A 88 -4.60 5.81 6.80
CA ILE A 88 -4.89 6.06 5.39
C ILE A 88 -5.14 4.73 4.69
N THR A 89 -6.20 4.67 3.89
CA THR A 89 -6.49 3.53 3.01
C THR A 89 -6.75 4.03 1.60
N TRP A 90 -6.52 3.15 0.63
CA TRP A 90 -6.74 3.49 -0.78
C TRP A 90 -7.11 2.27 -1.58
N GLU A 91 -7.81 2.50 -2.68
CA GLU A 91 -8.08 1.54 -3.73
C GLU A 91 -7.29 1.92 -4.97
N VAL A 92 -7.09 0.93 -5.85
CA VAL A 92 -6.30 1.08 -7.07
C VAL A 92 -7.16 0.75 -8.27
N SER A 93 -7.13 1.63 -9.28
CA SER A 93 -7.82 1.40 -10.56
C SER A 93 -6.91 1.85 -11.69
N GLY A 94 -7.25 1.50 -12.92
CA GLY A 94 -6.48 1.91 -14.08
C GLY A 94 -7.22 1.62 -15.37
N GLU A 95 -6.59 1.98 -16.48
CA GLU A 95 -7.12 1.67 -17.80
C GLU A 95 -7.15 0.14 -17.96
N GLY A 96 -8.31 -0.39 -18.27
CA GLY A 96 -8.52 -1.82 -18.42
C GLY A 96 -8.75 -2.59 -17.12
N PHE A 97 -8.67 -1.95 -15.96
CA PHE A 97 -9.05 -2.57 -14.71
C PHE A 97 -9.71 -1.55 -13.77
N PRO A 98 -10.97 -1.78 -13.38
CA PRO A 98 -11.66 -0.91 -12.42
C PRO A 98 -11.18 -1.19 -11.00
N SER A 99 -11.56 -0.31 -10.06
CA SER A 99 -11.46 -0.64 -8.64
C SER A 99 -12.43 -1.78 -8.34
N ILE A 100 -11.91 -2.90 -7.84
CA ILE A 100 -12.68 -4.14 -7.67
C ILE A 100 -12.86 -4.54 -6.22
N GLY A 101 -12.61 -3.63 -5.30
CA GLY A 101 -12.93 -3.81 -3.88
C GLY A 101 -11.75 -4.18 -2.98
N HIS A 102 -10.57 -4.47 -3.53
CA HIS A 102 -9.40 -4.65 -2.68
C HIS A 102 -8.81 -3.29 -2.29
N TYR A 103 -8.26 -3.21 -1.09
CA TYR A 103 -7.67 -1.97 -0.62
C TYR A 103 -6.39 -2.22 0.17
N TYR A 104 -5.57 -1.19 0.21
CA TYR A 104 -4.33 -1.13 0.96
C TYR A 104 -4.43 -0.04 2.01
N GLY A 105 -3.59 -0.09 3.02
CA GLY A 105 -3.56 1.01 3.97
C GLY A 105 -2.45 0.89 5.00
N TYR A 106 -2.36 1.94 5.80
CA TYR A 106 -1.48 2.00 6.97
C TYR A 106 -2.26 2.55 8.15
N ARG A 107 -2.06 1.93 9.29
CA ARG A 107 -2.56 2.43 10.58
C ARG A 107 -1.35 2.72 11.45
N LEU A 108 -1.34 3.91 12.07
CA LEU A 108 -0.25 4.40 12.88
C LEU A 108 -0.72 4.58 14.32
N GLU A 109 0.00 3.97 15.26
CA GLU A 109 -0.29 4.10 16.69
C GLU A 109 0.95 4.65 17.39
N PRO A 110 0.93 5.93 17.83
CA PRO A 110 2.06 6.50 18.56
C PRO A 110 2.27 5.78 19.88
N ILE A 111 3.55 5.56 20.21
CA ILE A 111 3.98 5.02 21.50
C ILE A 111 5.09 5.93 22.05
N ALA A 112 5.58 5.63 23.26
CA ALA A 112 6.56 6.49 23.93
C ALA A 112 7.81 6.78 23.08
N ASP A 113 8.34 5.76 22.38
CA ASP A 113 9.62 5.86 21.67
C ASP A 113 9.47 5.68 20.16
N GLY A 114 8.30 5.98 19.61
CA GLY A 114 8.09 5.83 18.17
C GLY A 114 6.64 5.60 17.79
N THR A 115 6.43 4.79 16.77
CA THR A 115 5.11 4.51 16.21
C THR A 115 5.01 3.04 15.83
N VAL A 116 3.92 2.40 16.21
CA VAL A 116 3.58 1.07 15.69
C VAL A 116 2.84 1.28 14.36
N VAL A 117 3.45 0.81 13.28
CA VAL A 117 2.88 0.92 11.93
C VAL A 117 2.33 -0.43 11.50
N THR A 118 1.05 -0.46 11.16
CA THR A 118 0.40 -1.64 10.60
C THR A 118 0.16 -1.43 9.11
N SER A 119 0.73 -2.28 8.28
CA SER A 119 0.46 -2.32 6.84
C SER A 119 -0.69 -3.28 6.59
N ILE A 120 -1.69 -2.85 5.84
CA ILE A 120 -2.92 -3.58 5.61
C ILE A 120 -3.08 -3.82 4.10
N TYR A 121 -3.44 -5.05 3.74
CA TYR A 121 -3.94 -5.37 2.40
C TYR A 121 -5.12 -6.30 2.55
N ASP A 122 -6.27 -5.91 2.02
CA ASP A 122 -7.53 -6.63 2.17
C ASP A 122 -8.17 -6.85 0.81
N TRP A 123 -8.46 -8.12 0.48
CA TRP A 123 -9.14 -8.50 -0.78
C TRP A 123 -10.44 -9.26 -0.51
N SER A 124 -10.95 -9.19 0.71
CA SER A 124 -12.16 -9.92 1.11
C SER A 124 -13.41 -9.49 0.34
N ARG A 125 -13.44 -8.23 -0.11
CA ARG A 125 -14.59 -7.66 -0.83
C ARG A 125 -14.53 -7.84 -2.35
N VAL A 126 -13.47 -8.47 -2.86
CA VAL A 126 -13.33 -8.73 -4.28
C VAL A 126 -14.37 -9.77 -4.71
N ASP A 127 -15.02 -9.53 -5.86
CA ASP A 127 -16.02 -10.42 -6.41
C ASP A 127 -15.41 -11.81 -6.70
N GLU A 128 -16.18 -12.86 -6.47
CA GLU A 128 -15.73 -14.24 -6.68
C GLU A 128 -15.21 -14.50 -8.09
N LYS A 129 -15.78 -13.85 -9.11
CA LYS A 129 -15.31 -13.98 -10.50
C LYS A 129 -13.84 -13.56 -10.66
N TRP A 130 -13.41 -12.54 -9.90
CA TRP A 130 -12.03 -12.10 -9.91
C TRP A 130 -11.14 -13.02 -9.07
N LYS A 131 -11.65 -13.47 -7.91
CA LYS A 131 -10.91 -14.42 -7.06
C LYS A 131 -10.65 -15.74 -7.79
N ALA A 132 -11.57 -16.17 -8.63
CA ALA A 132 -11.46 -17.39 -9.40
C ALA A 132 -10.30 -17.37 -10.41
N THR A 133 -9.75 -16.20 -10.73
CA THR A 133 -8.58 -16.10 -11.63
C THR A 133 -7.31 -16.68 -11.02
N GLY A 134 -7.27 -16.86 -9.70
CA GLY A 134 -6.09 -17.35 -8.99
C GLY A 134 -5.01 -16.30 -8.75
N ALA A 135 -5.27 -15.04 -9.10
CA ALA A 135 -4.30 -13.95 -8.95
C ALA A 135 -4.23 -13.38 -7.52
N TRP A 136 -5.11 -13.80 -6.63
CA TRP A 136 -5.24 -13.22 -5.29
C TRP A 136 -4.53 -14.05 -4.21
N PRO A 137 -3.80 -13.42 -3.28
CA PRO A 137 -3.54 -11.98 -3.19
C PRO A 137 -2.64 -11.47 -4.31
N ILE A 138 -2.90 -10.24 -4.77
CA ILE A 138 -2.12 -9.60 -5.84
C ILE A 138 -0.66 -9.36 -5.42
N ILE A 139 -0.44 -9.16 -4.12
CA ILE A 139 0.88 -8.91 -3.57
C ILE A 139 1.11 -9.85 -2.38
N PRO A 140 2.28 -10.49 -2.25
CA PRO A 140 2.54 -11.39 -1.13
C PRO A 140 2.82 -10.63 0.17
N GLU A 141 2.51 -11.27 1.30
CA GLU A 141 2.73 -10.69 2.63
C GLU A 141 4.19 -10.26 2.85
N SER A 142 5.14 -11.01 2.32
CA SER A 142 6.57 -10.71 2.44
C SER A 142 6.93 -9.34 1.87
N VAL A 143 6.24 -8.89 0.83
CA VAL A 143 6.48 -7.57 0.24
C VAL A 143 6.00 -6.46 1.19
N LEU A 144 4.87 -6.68 1.88
CA LEU A 144 4.40 -5.72 2.89
C LEU A 144 5.41 -5.58 4.03
N LYS A 145 5.96 -6.70 4.50
CA LYS A 145 6.99 -6.68 5.54
C LYS A 145 8.25 -5.95 5.09
N ALA A 146 8.71 -6.23 3.89
CA ALA A 146 9.91 -5.58 3.34
C ALA A 146 9.68 -4.07 3.15
N THR A 147 8.51 -3.68 2.70
CA THR A 147 8.15 -2.27 2.53
C THR A 147 8.19 -1.52 3.86
N LEU A 148 7.71 -2.12 4.95
CA LEU A 148 7.82 -1.51 6.28
C LEU A 148 9.27 -1.31 6.70
N GLY A 149 10.16 -2.23 6.37
CA GLY A 149 11.60 -2.08 6.62
C GLY A 149 12.22 -0.92 5.83
N VAL A 150 11.83 -0.77 4.57
CA VAL A 150 12.29 0.34 3.74
C VAL A 150 11.70 1.67 4.26
N LEU A 151 10.44 1.66 4.72
CA LEU A 151 9.82 2.82 5.34
C LEU A 151 10.62 3.28 6.56
N GLU A 152 10.97 2.36 7.46
CA GLU A 152 11.79 2.71 8.62
C GLU A 152 13.11 3.34 8.20
N ARG A 153 13.81 2.73 7.26
CA ARG A 153 15.09 3.26 6.77
C ARG A 153 14.92 4.65 6.16
N THR A 154 13.80 4.88 5.46
CA THR A 154 13.53 6.16 4.81
C THR A 154 13.30 7.29 5.84
N VAL A 155 12.50 7.04 6.88
CA VAL A 155 12.18 8.07 7.87
C VAL A 155 13.26 8.23 8.94
N CYS A 156 14.08 7.20 9.17
CA CYS A 156 15.14 7.21 10.17
C CYS A 156 16.52 7.44 9.57
N ALA A 157 16.63 7.65 8.26
CA ALA A 157 17.91 7.88 7.61
C ALA A 157 18.57 9.15 8.17
N ALA A 158 19.85 9.05 8.51
CA ALA A 158 20.62 10.21 8.91
C ALA A 158 20.77 11.17 7.72
N PRO A 159 20.69 12.51 7.94
CA PRO A 159 20.89 13.48 6.89
C PRO A 159 22.30 13.44 6.30
#